data_b4d5025de739403f5a84d0cec871eebf
#
_entry.id   b4d5025de739403f5a84d0cec871eebf
#
_cell.length_a   1.000
_cell.length_b   1.000
_cell.length_c   1.000
_cell.angle_alpha   90.00
_cell.angle_beta   90.00
_cell.angle_gamma   90.00
#
_symmetry.space_group_name_H-M   'P 1'
#
loop_
_entity.id
_entity.type
_entity.pdbx_description
1 polymer ?
#
loop_
_entity_poly.entity_id
_entity_poly.type
_entity_poly.pdbx_seq_one_letter_code
_entity_poly.pdbx_strand_id
1 'polypeptide(L)'
;MRYLILEALKLRKKTRSWLGPILVFWLIMLAYPLTIEVSPKNLEIGFFSVLWIAILLSMMFATEDIFTEDYNDGSLEQSLISETSFSYLVGLRVLIHWLLIGIPISLLSFIFSLGTTENLSLSLLILPFAMMSSYIFLNLFVLGNSLSLNKGSVLGAIITLPMALPVLIVLGKSITAIQLEINYSGFIFLLLG
;
A
#
# COMPACT_ATOMS: atom_id res chain seq x y z
N MET A 1 16.72 -18.23 2.70
CA MET A 1 15.60 -18.81 3.47
C MET A 1 15.60 -18.42 4.96
N ARG A 2 16.71 -18.58 5.69
CA ARG A 2 16.79 -18.23 7.12
C ARG A 2 16.53 -16.75 7.42
N TYR A 3 17.02 -15.83 6.58
CA TYR A 3 16.82 -14.39 6.71
C TYR A 3 15.33 -14.00 6.55
N LEU A 4 14.62 -14.56 5.58
CA LEU A 4 13.18 -14.32 5.36
C LEU A 4 12.33 -14.68 6.59
N ILE A 5 12.63 -15.83 7.20
CA ILE A 5 11.91 -16.30 8.38
C ILE A 5 12.19 -15.38 9.58
N LEU A 6 13.43 -14.95 9.75
CA LEU A 6 13.82 -14.06 10.85
C LEU A 6 13.18 -12.67 10.71
N GLU A 7 13.15 -12.12 9.50
CA GLU A 7 12.54 -10.82 9.22
C GLU A 7 11.01 -10.86 9.40
N ALA A 8 10.35 -11.91 8.90
CA ALA A 8 8.92 -12.14 9.12
C ALA A 8 8.57 -12.33 10.60
N LEU A 9 9.43 -13.01 11.38
CA LEU A 9 9.26 -13.17 12.82
C LEU A 9 9.51 -11.87 13.59
N LYS A 10 10.47 -11.03 13.17
CA LYS A 10 10.71 -9.69 13.72
C LYS A 10 9.45 -8.83 13.56
N LEU A 11 8.91 -8.75 12.35
CA LEU A 11 7.67 -8.02 12.04
C LEU A 11 6.48 -8.56 12.83
N ARG A 12 6.32 -9.87 12.91
CA ARG A 12 5.21 -10.49 13.64
C ARG A 12 5.27 -10.21 15.15
N LYS A 13 6.46 -10.10 15.75
CA LYS A 13 6.63 -9.72 17.15
C LYS A 13 6.28 -8.24 17.40
N LYS A 14 6.44 -7.37 16.40
CA LYS A 14 6.12 -5.95 16.47
C LYS A 14 4.69 -5.73 15.95
N THR A 15 3.70 -6.18 16.74
CA THR A 15 2.26 -6.13 16.40
C THR A 15 1.81 -4.76 15.92
N ARG A 16 2.35 -3.68 16.45
CA ARG A 16 2.04 -2.30 16.04
C ARG A 16 2.43 -2.03 14.58
N SER A 17 3.54 -2.59 14.11
CA SER A 17 4.08 -2.29 12.79
C SER A 17 3.27 -2.88 11.63
N TRP A 18 2.58 -4.02 11.83
CA TRP A 18 1.78 -4.64 10.78
C TRP A 18 0.26 -4.46 10.99
N LEU A 19 -0.20 -4.43 12.24
CA LEU A 19 -1.62 -4.19 12.53
C LEU A 19 -2.02 -2.73 12.34
N GLY A 20 -1.12 -1.77 12.64
CA GLY A 20 -1.39 -0.35 12.50
C GLY A 20 -1.90 0.04 11.11
N PRO A 21 -1.17 -0.26 10.03
CA PRO A 21 -1.60 0.02 8.66
C PRO A 21 -2.94 -0.62 8.29
N ILE A 22 -3.16 -1.88 8.71
CA ILE A 22 -4.42 -2.61 8.44
C ILE A 22 -5.59 -1.95 9.18
N LEU A 23 -5.38 -1.53 10.44
CA LEU A 23 -6.40 -0.82 11.21
C LEU A 23 -6.73 0.55 10.61
N VAL A 24 -5.73 1.30 10.13
CA VAL A 24 -5.94 2.58 9.44
C VAL A 24 -6.80 2.37 8.20
N PHE A 25 -6.46 1.37 7.37
CA PHE A 25 -7.27 1.01 6.20
C PHE A 25 -8.72 0.71 6.60
N TRP A 26 -8.89 -0.16 7.58
CA TRP A 26 -10.20 -0.61 8.04
C TRP A 26 -11.04 0.55 8.60
N LEU A 27 -10.42 1.42 9.39
CA LEU A 27 -11.06 2.59 9.97
C LEU A 27 -11.55 3.56 8.89
N ILE A 28 -10.74 3.84 7.87
CA ILE A 28 -11.13 4.72 6.75
C ILE A 28 -12.30 4.09 5.99
N MET A 29 -12.22 2.80 5.67
CA MET A 29 -13.26 2.11 4.92
C MET A 29 -14.58 1.97 5.68
N LEU A 30 -14.55 1.86 7.02
CA LEU A 30 -15.75 1.87 7.85
C LEU A 30 -16.30 3.29 8.04
N ALA A 31 -15.44 4.30 8.16
CA ALA A 31 -15.87 5.68 8.31
C ALA A 31 -16.60 6.20 7.06
N TYR A 32 -16.20 5.73 5.88
CA TYR A 32 -16.76 6.18 4.60
C TYR A 32 -18.29 6.08 4.53
N PRO A 33 -18.94 4.91 4.72
CA PRO A 33 -20.40 4.82 4.68
C PRO A 33 -21.10 5.56 5.82
N LEU A 34 -20.41 5.85 6.93
CA LEU A 34 -20.97 6.60 8.06
C LEU A 34 -20.97 8.12 7.83
N THR A 35 -20.11 8.62 6.94
CA THR A 35 -19.96 10.06 6.67
C THR A 35 -20.78 10.56 5.48
N ILE A 36 -21.30 9.66 4.66
CA ILE A 36 -22.11 10.01 3.48
C ILE A 36 -23.57 9.68 3.75
N GLU A 37 -24.47 10.59 3.40
CA GLU A 37 -25.91 10.30 3.41
C GLU A 37 -26.21 9.08 2.54
N VAL A 38 -26.82 8.08 3.17
CA VAL A 38 -26.99 6.72 2.63
C VAL A 38 -27.99 6.70 1.48
N SER A 39 -27.55 7.12 0.29
CA SER A 39 -28.14 6.67 -0.96
C SER A 39 -27.19 5.64 -1.57
N PRO A 40 -27.64 4.42 -1.90
CA PRO A 40 -26.77 3.39 -2.48
C PRO A 40 -25.94 3.89 -3.68
N LYS A 41 -26.55 4.74 -4.48
CA LYS A 41 -25.91 5.34 -5.66
C LYS A 41 -24.77 6.31 -5.31
N ASN A 42 -24.90 7.07 -4.24
CA ASN A 42 -23.85 8.00 -3.78
C ASN A 42 -22.66 7.26 -3.14
N LEU A 43 -22.92 6.15 -2.46
CA LEU A 43 -21.89 5.30 -1.89
C LEU A 43 -20.98 4.70 -2.98
N GLU A 44 -21.54 4.27 -4.09
CA GLU A 44 -20.77 3.68 -5.18
C GLU A 44 -19.83 4.68 -5.88
N ILE A 45 -20.31 5.91 -6.10
CA ILE A 45 -19.56 6.95 -6.85
C ILE A 45 -18.25 7.33 -6.15
N GLY A 46 -18.25 7.50 -4.83
CA GLY A 46 -17.08 7.93 -4.07
C GLY A 46 -16.19 6.79 -3.55
N PHE A 47 -16.73 5.57 -3.53
CA PHE A 47 -16.10 4.42 -2.89
C PHE A 47 -14.68 4.15 -3.37
N PHE A 48 -14.48 4.08 -4.68
CA PHE A 48 -13.16 3.75 -5.24
C PHE A 48 -12.13 4.84 -4.97
N SER A 49 -12.52 6.10 -4.97
CA SER A 49 -11.61 7.20 -4.62
C SER A 49 -11.13 7.08 -3.18
N VAL A 50 -12.03 6.78 -2.25
CA VAL A 50 -11.69 6.57 -0.84
C VAL A 50 -10.86 5.30 -0.66
N LEU A 51 -11.17 4.22 -1.39
CA LEU A 51 -10.42 2.97 -1.37
C LEU A 51 -8.94 3.20 -1.72
N TRP A 52 -8.66 3.93 -2.81
CA TRP A 52 -7.28 4.21 -3.23
C TRP A 52 -6.53 5.09 -2.25
N ILE A 53 -7.20 6.09 -1.67
CA ILE A 53 -6.63 6.93 -0.62
C ILE A 53 -6.36 6.10 0.65
N ALA A 54 -7.27 5.20 1.01
CA ALA A 54 -7.09 4.31 2.16
C ALA A 54 -5.89 3.38 1.99
N ILE A 55 -5.70 2.78 0.80
CA ILE A 55 -4.52 1.98 0.48
C ILE A 55 -3.25 2.83 0.57
N LEU A 56 -3.25 4.02 -0.04
CA LEU A 56 -2.09 4.93 -0.02
C LEU A 56 -1.69 5.29 1.40
N LEU A 57 -2.61 5.76 2.24
CA LEU A 57 -2.33 6.13 3.62
C LEU A 57 -1.85 4.93 4.44
N SER A 58 -2.45 3.76 4.24
CA SER A 58 -2.04 2.54 4.93
C SER A 58 -0.62 2.12 4.54
N MET A 59 -0.22 2.24 3.27
CA MET A 59 1.14 1.97 2.83
C MET A 59 2.14 2.99 3.38
N MET A 60 1.75 4.26 3.52
CA MET A 60 2.56 5.28 4.17
C MET A 60 2.87 4.88 5.62
N PHE A 61 1.87 4.48 6.39
CA PHE A 61 2.07 4.01 7.77
C PHE A 61 2.87 2.70 7.84
N ALA A 62 2.71 1.81 6.87
CA ALA A 62 3.44 0.55 6.81
C ALA A 62 4.96 0.72 6.69
N THR A 63 5.41 1.83 6.12
CA THR A 63 6.82 2.10 5.85
C THR A 63 7.51 3.00 6.87
N GLU A 64 6.76 3.60 7.81
CA GLU A 64 7.28 4.59 8.76
C GLU A 64 8.50 4.09 9.54
N ASP A 65 8.46 2.85 9.99
CA ASP A 65 9.51 2.27 10.85
C ASP A 65 10.44 1.29 10.12
N ILE A 66 10.32 1.16 8.77
CA ILE A 66 10.96 0.07 8.04
C ILE A 66 12.51 0.07 8.15
N PHE A 67 13.12 1.25 8.26
CA PHE A 67 14.57 1.41 8.39
C PHE A 67 14.98 2.13 9.67
N THR A 68 14.06 2.68 10.44
CA THR A 68 14.34 3.55 11.58
C THR A 68 15.09 2.81 12.69
N GLU A 69 14.72 1.55 12.95
CA GLU A 69 15.44 0.74 13.97
C GLU A 69 16.86 0.42 13.54
N ASP A 70 17.04 -0.09 12.32
CA ASP A 70 18.34 -0.49 11.80
C ASP A 70 19.28 0.71 11.62
N TYR A 71 18.73 1.90 11.43
CA TYR A 71 19.48 3.16 11.41
C TYR A 71 19.95 3.53 12.82
N ASN A 72 19.06 3.43 13.83
CA ASN A 72 19.37 3.83 15.19
C ASN A 72 20.34 2.86 15.89
N ASP A 73 20.35 1.57 15.55
CA ASP A 73 21.24 0.57 16.13
C ASP A 73 22.53 0.34 15.32
N GLY A 74 22.71 1.07 14.19
CA GLY A 74 23.90 0.97 13.34
C GLY A 74 23.96 -0.29 12.47
N SER A 75 22.93 -1.15 12.49
CA SER A 75 22.90 -2.39 11.70
C SER A 75 22.76 -2.12 10.20
N LEU A 76 22.23 -0.95 9.83
CA LEU A 76 22.14 -0.51 8.45
C LEU A 76 23.53 -0.25 7.85
N GLU A 77 24.43 0.37 8.61
CA GLU A 77 25.83 0.59 8.19
C GLU A 77 26.58 -0.74 8.06
N GLN A 78 26.36 -1.67 8.99
CA GLN A 78 26.95 -3.00 8.94
C GLN A 78 26.46 -3.80 7.71
N SER A 79 25.19 -3.61 7.31
CA SER A 79 24.64 -4.28 6.14
C SER A 79 25.21 -3.73 4.82
N LEU A 80 25.61 -2.45 4.78
CA LEU A 80 26.29 -1.84 3.63
C LEU A 80 27.71 -2.41 3.39
N ILE A 81 28.38 -2.86 4.45
CA ILE A 81 29.74 -3.42 4.38
C ILE A 81 29.71 -4.94 4.14
N SER A 82 28.54 -5.58 4.25
CA SER A 82 28.39 -7.03 4.08
C SER A 82 28.61 -7.45 2.61
N GLU A 83 29.05 -8.70 2.41
CA GLU A 83 29.24 -9.29 1.06
C GLU A 83 27.94 -9.43 0.27
N THR A 84 26.78 -9.37 0.94
CA THR A 84 25.46 -9.43 0.29
C THR A 84 25.08 -8.07 -0.29
N SER A 85 24.57 -8.04 -1.52
CA SER A 85 24.10 -6.81 -2.15
C SER A 85 23.02 -6.15 -1.28
N PHE A 86 23.27 -4.91 -0.84
CA PHE A 86 22.34 -4.12 -0.04
C PHE A 86 20.97 -3.97 -0.74
N SER A 87 20.97 -3.76 -2.06
CA SER A 87 19.74 -3.68 -2.85
C SER A 87 18.89 -4.95 -2.74
N TYR A 88 19.52 -6.11 -2.70
CA TYR A 88 18.81 -7.38 -2.54
C TYR A 88 18.14 -7.48 -1.15
N LEU A 89 18.84 -7.07 -0.09
CA LEU A 89 18.30 -7.08 1.27
C LEU A 89 17.11 -6.11 1.41
N VAL A 90 17.22 -4.91 0.83
CA VAL A 90 16.13 -3.93 0.81
C VAL A 90 14.92 -4.46 0.04
N GLY A 91 15.13 -4.98 -1.18
CA GLY A 91 14.06 -5.56 -1.98
C GLY A 91 13.33 -6.70 -1.28
N LEU A 92 14.09 -7.57 -0.61
CA LEU A 92 13.54 -8.67 0.17
C LEU A 92 12.69 -8.18 1.35
N ARG A 93 13.14 -7.14 2.06
CA ARG A 93 12.42 -6.52 3.17
C ARG A 93 11.11 -5.89 2.68
N VAL A 94 11.14 -5.13 1.60
CA VAL A 94 9.95 -4.55 0.97
C VAL A 94 8.95 -5.64 0.58
N LEU A 95 9.42 -6.73 -0.01
CA LEU A 95 8.57 -7.84 -0.40
C LEU A 95 7.89 -8.52 0.80
N ILE A 96 8.62 -8.72 1.90
CA ILE A 96 8.04 -9.27 3.14
C ILE A 96 6.98 -8.34 3.72
N HIS A 97 7.23 -7.03 3.76
CA HIS A 97 6.25 -6.05 4.23
C HIS A 97 5.00 -6.06 3.34
N TRP A 98 5.18 -6.12 2.03
CA TRP A 98 4.07 -6.22 1.10
C TRP A 98 3.25 -7.51 1.29
N LEU A 99 3.91 -8.65 1.49
CA LEU A 99 3.21 -9.92 1.76
C LEU A 99 2.41 -9.89 3.06
N LEU A 100 2.93 -9.25 4.12
CA LEU A 100 2.31 -9.22 5.44
C LEU A 100 1.25 -8.12 5.59
N ILE A 101 1.34 -7.02 4.83
CA ILE A 101 0.47 -5.85 4.97
C ILE A 101 -0.31 -5.60 3.67
N GLY A 102 0.36 -5.58 2.53
CA GLY A 102 -0.23 -5.26 1.23
C GLY A 102 -1.25 -6.30 0.78
N ILE A 103 -0.94 -7.61 0.93
CA ILE A 103 -1.89 -8.67 0.58
C ILE A 103 -3.15 -8.63 1.46
N PRO A 104 -3.07 -8.58 2.81
CA PRO A 104 -4.26 -8.44 3.64
C PRO A 104 -5.11 -7.20 3.29
N ILE A 105 -4.49 -6.05 3.03
CA ILE A 105 -5.21 -4.84 2.61
C ILE A 105 -5.89 -5.03 1.26
N SER A 106 -5.24 -5.69 0.30
CA SER A 106 -5.83 -5.99 -1.00
C SER A 106 -7.03 -6.94 -0.90
N LEU A 107 -6.95 -7.94 -0.01
CA LEU A 107 -8.08 -8.83 0.28
C LEU A 107 -9.23 -8.10 0.97
N LEU A 108 -8.94 -7.22 1.92
CA LEU A 108 -9.95 -6.35 2.53
C LEU A 108 -10.58 -5.42 1.51
N SER A 109 -9.79 -4.86 0.57
CA SER A 109 -10.30 -4.04 -0.54
C SER A 109 -11.31 -4.79 -1.40
N PHE A 110 -11.05 -6.07 -1.68
CA PHE A 110 -12.00 -6.95 -2.38
C PHE A 110 -13.30 -7.12 -1.57
N ILE A 111 -13.20 -7.40 -0.26
CA ILE A 111 -14.38 -7.61 0.60
C ILE A 111 -15.23 -6.34 0.67
N PHE A 112 -14.61 -5.17 0.90
CA PHE A 112 -15.32 -3.89 0.93
C PHE A 112 -15.95 -3.55 -0.42
N SER A 113 -15.24 -3.81 -1.53
CA SER A 113 -15.78 -3.62 -2.88
C SER A 113 -17.00 -4.49 -3.12
N LEU A 114 -16.95 -5.77 -2.75
CA LEU A 114 -18.08 -6.69 -2.89
C LEU A 114 -19.29 -6.23 -2.07
N GLY A 115 -19.06 -5.77 -0.84
CA GLY A 115 -20.13 -5.26 0.03
C GLY A 115 -20.76 -3.95 -0.45
N THR A 116 -20.03 -3.14 -1.23
CA THR A 116 -20.54 -1.83 -1.72
C THR A 116 -21.17 -1.93 -3.10
N THR A 117 -20.57 -2.71 -4.01
CA THR A 117 -21.02 -2.77 -5.42
C THR A 117 -21.95 -3.93 -5.70
N GLU A 118 -22.04 -4.90 -4.80
CA GLU A 118 -22.80 -6.16 -4.97
C GLU A 118 -22.43 -6.90 -6.27
N ASN A 119 -21.33 -6.54 -6.92
CA ASN A 119 -20.88 -7.07 -8.20
C ASN A 119 -19.57 -7.86 -8.03
N LEU A 120 -19.68 -9.19 -8.12
CA LEU A 120 -18.52 -10.08 -7.95
C LEU A 120 -17.46 -9.88 -9.03
N SER A 121 -17.87 -9.68 -10.30
CA SER A 121 -16.94 -9.51 -11.41
C SER A 121 -16.10 -8.26 -11.26
N LEU A 122 -16.72 -7.14 -10.89
CA LEU A 122 -16.05 -5.87 -10.64
C LEU A 122 -15.10 -5.99 -9.43
N SER A 123 -15.55 -6.61 -8.35
CA SER A 123 -14.75 -6.79 -7.14
C SER A 123 -13.52 -7.68 -7.39
N LEU A 124 -13.65 -8.73 -8.20
CA LEU A 124 -12.53 -9.58 -8.61
C LEU A 124 -11.50 -8.80 -9.46
N LEU A 125 -11.96 -7.89 -10.33
CA LEU A 125 -11.06 -7.03 -11.10
C LEU A 125 -10.31 -6.02 -10.22
N ILE A 126 -10.91 -5.56 -9.13
CA ILE A 126 -10.25 -4.62 -8.21
C ILE A 126 -9.09 -5.26 -7.46
N LEU A 127 -9.13 -6.56 -7.18
CA LEU A 127 -8.10 -7.25 -6.42
C LEU A 127 -6.69 -7.11 -7.03
N PRO A 128 -6.44 -7.39 -8.31
CA PRO A 128 -5.13 -7.18 -8.91
C PRO A 128 -4.71 -5.70 -8.91
N PHE A 129 -5.64 -4.75 -9.13
CA PHE A 129 -5.33 -3.32 -9.03
C PHE A 129 -4.93 -2.92 -7.62
N ALA A 130 -5.61 -3.45 -6.60
CA ALA A 130 -5.26 -3.21 -5.19
C ALA A 130 -3.90 -3.81 -4.83
N MET A 131 -3.57 -5.01 -5.33
CA MET A 131 -2.26 -5.64 -5.14
C MET A 131 -1.14 -4.82 -5.79
N MET A 132 -1.33 -4.38 -7.04
CA MET A 132 -0.33 -3.58 -7.75
C MET A 132 -0.16 -2.20 -7.11
N SER A 133 -1.25 -1.50 -6.79
CA SER A 133 -1.20 -0.18 -6.17
C SER A 133 -0.55 -0.22 -4.79
N SER A 134 -0.88 -1.20 -3.95
CA SER A 134 -0.25 -1.37 -2.63
C SER A 134 1.26 -1.61 -2.75
N TYR A 135 1.71 -2.40 -3.74
CA TYR A 135 3.13 -2.62 -4.00
C TYR A 135 3.84 -1.35 -4.48
N ILE A 136 3.25 -0.60 -5.40
CA ILE A 136 3.81 0.65 -5.93
C ILE A 136 3.91 1.70 -4.80
N PHE A 137 2.83 1.91 -4.04
CA PHE A 137 2.83 2.88 -2.93
C PHE A 137 3.84 2.50 -1.85
N LEU A 138 3.92 1.22 -1.50
CA LEU A 138 4.92 0.76 -0.52
C LEU A 138 6.34 1.09 -0.99
N ASN A 139 6.69 0.83 -2.25
CA ASN A 139 8.01 1.15 -2.80
C ASN A 139 8.28 2.66 -2.81
N LEU A 140 7.30 3.47 -3.21
CA LEU A 140 7.43 4.94 -3.19
C LEU A 140 7.71 5.47 -1.79
N PHE A 141 6.95 5.00 -0.78
CA PHE A 141 7.14 5.45 0.60
C PHE A 141 8.43 4.92 1.22
N VAL A 142 8.86 3.70 0.87
CA VAL A 142 10.17 3.17 1.26
C VAL A 142 11.29 4.08 0.75
N LEU A 143 11.23 4.50 -0.52
CA LEU A 143 12.20 5.45 -1.08
C LEU A 143 12.18 6.79 -0.34
N GLY A 144 10.99 7.36 -0.10
CA GLY A 144 10.89 8.63 0.63
C GLY A 144 11.40 8.55 2.05
N ASN A 145 11.06 7.49 2.77
CA ASN A 145 11.52 7.29 4.14
C ASN A 145 13.04 7.05 4.20
N SER A 146 13.61 6.34 3.23
CA SER A 146 15.06 6.15 3.16
C SER A 146 15.82 7.47 2.95
N LEU A 147 15.25 8.41 2.18
CA LEU A 147 15.83 9.74 1.97
C LEU A 147 15.69 10.67 3.18
N SER A 148 14.81 10.36 4.10
CA SER A 148 14.45 11.20 5.25
C SER A 148 14.83 10.61 6.61
N LEU A 149 15.62 9.53 6.66
CA LEU A 149 15.99 8.82 7.90
C LEU A 149 16.49 9.75 9.01
N ASN A 150 17.32 10.75 8.66
CA ASN A 150 17.85 11.75 9.61
C ASN A 150 16.90 12.91 9.93
N LYS A 151 15.81 13.07 9.17
CA LYS A 151 14.95 14.28 9.23
C LYS A 151 13.51 13.99 9.64
N GLY A 152 13.21 12.72 9.90
CA GLY A 152 11.88 12.26 10.31
C GLY A 152 10.99 11.81 9.15
N SER A 153 10.10 10.88 9.42
CA SER A 153 9.20 10.22 8.45
C SER A 153 8.27 11.21 7.71
N VAL A 154 7.93 12.34 8.33
CA VAL A 154 7.07 13.36 7.74
C VAL A 154 7.69 13.95 6.46
N LEU A 155 9.01 14.17 6.43
CA LEU A 155 9.67 14.70 5.24
C LEU A 155 9.64 13.70 4.09
N GLY A 156 9.81 12.41 4.38
CA GLY A 156 9.66 11.34 3.40
C GLY A 156 8.27 11.32 2.77
N ALA A 157 7.23 11.42 3.59
CA ALA A 157 5.85 11.49 3.11
C ALA A 157 5.60 12.72 2.22
N ILE A 158 6.10 13.90 2.59
CA ILE A 158 5.94 15.14 1.79
C ILE A 158 6.58 14.99 0.41
N ILE A 159 7.72 14.31 0.31
CA ILE A 159 8.41 14.10 -0.98
C ILE A 159 7.66 13.08 -1.84
N THR A 160 7.12 12.03 -1.24
CA THR A 160 6.53 10.89 -1.98
C THR A 160 5.07 11.09 -2.32
N LEU A 161 4.29 11.87 -1.54
CA LEU A 161 2.88 12.13 -1.83
C LEU A 161 2.64 12.68 -3.24
N PRO A 162 3.41 13.69 -3.74
CA PRO A 162 3.25 14.15 -5.12
C PRO A 162 3.56 13.07 -6.16
N MET A 163 4.51 12.16 -5.88
CA MET A 163 4.84 11.06 -6.77
C MET A 163 3.75 9.97 -6.80
N ALA A 164 2.92 9.88 -5.77
CA ALA A 164 1.78 8.97 -5.73
C ALA A 164 0.57 9.47 -6.54
N LEU A 165 0.48 10.78 -6.85
CA LEU A 165 -0.65 11.35 -7.59
C LEU A 165 -0.84 10.75 -9.00
N PRO A 166 0.20 10.55 -9.83
CA PRO A 166 0.04 9.90 -11.13
C PRO A 166 -0.57 8.50 -11.00
N VAL A 167 -0.14 7.73 -10.00
CA VAL A 167 -0.67 6.38 -9.73
C VAL A 167 -2.16 6.45 -9.36
N LEU A 168 -2.56 7.38 -8.49
CA LEU A 168 -3.96 7.59 -8.13
C LEU A 168 -4.82 7.98 -9.33
N ILE A 169 -4.30 8.83 -10.23
CA ILE A 169 -5.01 9.22 -11.46
C ILE A 169 -5.23 8.00 -12.37
N VAL A 170 -4.21 7.17 -12.55
CA VAL A 170 -4.31 5.95 -13.37
C VAL A 170 -5.32 4.99 -12.77
N LEU A 171 -5.30 4.77 -11.45
CA LEU A 171 -6.24 3.91 -10.74
C LEU A 171 -7.69 4.43 -10.89
N GLY A 172 -7.92 5.72 -10.71
CA GLY A 172 -9.24 6.32 -10.91
C GLY A 172 -9.77 6.12 -12.33
N LYS A 173 -8.91 6.37 -13.35
CA LYS A 173 -9.27 6.15 -14.76
C LYS A 173 -9.50 4.68 -15.08
N SER A 174 -8.77 3.76 -14.46
CA SER A 174 -8.95 2.32 -14.65
C SER A 174 -10.34 1.87 -14.22
N ILE A 175 -10.82 2.34 -13.07
CA ILE A 175 -12.17 2.02 -12.58
C ILE A 175 -13.24 2.59 -13.52
N THR A 176 -13.10 3.85 -13.95
CA THR A 176 -14.02 4.45 -14.91
C THR A 176 -14.07 3.66 -16.22
N ALA A 177 -12.91 3.18 -16.71
CA ALA A 177 -12.86 2.36 -17.93
C ALA A 177 -13.54 1.01 -17.75
N ILE A 178 -13.38 0.36 -16.58
CA ILE A 178 -14.06 -0.90 -16.24
C ILE A 178 -15.58 -0.68 -16.18
N GLN A 179 -16.05 0.37 -15.53
CA GLN A 179 -17.48 0.68 -15.40
C GLN A 179 -18.15 1.03 -16.75
N LEU A 180 -17.38 1.60 -17.68
CA LEU A 180 -17.84 1.94 -19.04
C LEU A 180 -17.62 0.83 -20.06
N GLU A 181 -17.14 -0.35 -19.62
CA GLU A 181 -16.78 -1.49 -20.48
C GLU A 181 -15.75 -1.16 -21.58
N ILE A 182 -14.94 -0.12 -21.35
CA ILE A 182 -13.85 0.28 -22.25
C ILE A 182 -12.60 -0.59 -21.98
N ASN A 183 -11.75 -0.74 -22.99
CA ASN A 183 -10.51 -1.52 -22.84
C ASN A 183 -9.59 -0.90 -21.77
N TYR A 184 -9.49 -1.59 -20.62
CA TYR A 184 -8.69 -1.18 -19.46
C TYR A 184 -7.26 -1.77 -19.47
N SER A 185 -6.93 -2.62 -20.43
CA SER A 185 -5.60 -3.27 -20.50
C SER A 185 -4.44 -2.26 -20.56
N GLY A 186 -4.63 -1.14 -21.25
CA GLY A 186 -3.64 -0.08 -21.31
C GLY A 186 -3.29 0.53 -19.94
N PHE A 187 -4.24 0.61 -19.02
CA PHE A 187 -3.99 1.13 -17.66
C PHE A 187 -3.21 0.14 -16.80
N ILE A 188 -3.39 -1.17 -17.00
CA ILE A 188 -2.58 -2.20 -16.33
C ILE A 188 -1.12 -2.07 -16.76
N PHE A 189 -0.86 -1.89 -18.06
CA PHE A 189 0.50 -1.69 -18.56
C PHE A 189 1.13 -0.42 -18.00
N LEU A 190 0.38 0.67 -17.83
CA LEU A 190 0.88 1.91 -17.21
C LEU A 190 1.24 1.75 -15.72
N LEU A 191 0.65 0.79 -15.02
CA LEU A 191 0.99 0.50 -13.62
C LEU A 191 2.21 -0.44 -13.50
N LEU A 192 2.54 -1.19 -14.56
CA LEU A 192 3.66 -2.14 -14.60
C LEU A 192 4.98 -1.49 -15.06
N GLY A 193 4.91 -0.36 -15.78
CA GLY A 193 6.07 0.34 -16.37
C GLY A 193 6.65 1.40 -15.50
#